data_6fc5bef4832acf04f45152f3b1dda33d
#
_entry.id   6fc5bef4832acf04f45152f3b1dda33d
#
_cell.length_a   1.000
_cell.length_b   1.000
_cell.length_c   1.000
_cell.angle_alpha   90.00
_cell.angle_beta   90.00
_cell.angle_gamma   90.00
#
_symmetry.space_group_name_H-M   'P 1'
#
loop_
_entity.id
_entity.type
_entity.pdbx_description
1 polymer ?
#
loop_
_entity_poly.entity_id
_entity_poly.type
_entity_poly.pdbx_seq_one_letter_code
_entity_poly.pdbx_strand_id
1 'polypeptide(L)'
;MNCPKCVSPLNEIAIENVALDFCPGCKGIWFDKDEMAFVIELKNDLPNPQAERTAGRATVFPCPRCDTKLEELKFVPLQDLLVDRCPSCHGIWLDNGELQKVGTIAAGFKAPKSRVVRVALQIKLKAGGFF
;
A
#
# COMPACT_ATOMS: atom_id res chain seq x y z
N MET A 1 15.07 3.04 5.44
CA MET A 1 13.96 2.17 5.83
C MET A 1 14.17 0.77 5.28
N ASN A 2 13.77 -0.21 6.04
CA ASN A 2 13.88 -1.60 5.63
C ASN A 2 12.49 -2.20 5.39
N CYS A 3 12.45 -3.16 4.46
CA CYS A 3 11.21 -3.90 4.18
C CYS A 3 10.74 -4.63 5.42
N PRO A 4 9.45 -4.51 5.80
CA PRO A 4 8.94 -5.21 6.98
C PRO A 4 8.91 -6.72 6.83
N LYS A 5 8.91 -7.22 5.60
CA LYS A 5 8.76 -8.66 5.35
C LYS A 5 10.10 -9.37 5.13
N CYS A 6 11.04 -8.75 4.40
CA CYS A 6 12.30 -9.41 4.07
C CYS A 6 13.54 -8.66 4.56
N VAL A 7 13.35 -7.56 5.25
CA VAL A 7 14.41 -6.77 5.92
C VAL A 7 15.40 -6.09 4.96
N SER A 8 15.24 -6.24 3.66
CA SER A 8 16.08 -5.56 2.67
C SER A 8 15.83 -4.06 2.69
N PRO A 9 16.84 -3.24 2.38
CA PRO A 9 16.63 -1.79 2.28
C PRO A 9 15.59 -1.45 1.21
N LEU A 10 14.72 -0.49 1.50
CA LEU A 10 13.73 0.00 0.55
C LEU A 10 14.38 1.05 -0.36
N ASN A 11 13.98 1.04 -1.64
CA ASN A 11 14.40 2.03 -2.62
C ASN A 11 13.27 3.03 -2.83
N GLU A 12 13.59 4.33 -2.84
CA GLU A 12 12.61 5.35 -3.13
C GLU A 12 12.41 5.49 -4.63
N ILE A 13 11.16 5.51 -5.06
CA ILE A 13 10.78 5.72 -6.44
C ILE A 13 9.83 6.90 -6.51
N ALA A 14 10.20 7.95 -7.25
CA ALA A 14 9.33 9.10 -7.45
C ALA A 14 8.44 8.85 -8.67
N ILE A 15 7.12 8.86 -8.45
CA ILE A 15 6.13 8.61 -9.49
C ILE A 15 5.00 9.62 -9.34
N GLU A 16 4.78 10.43 -10.38
CA GLU A 16 3.72 11.45 -10.40
C GLU A 16 3.73 12.34 -9.15
N ASN A 17 4.91 12.80 -8.76
CA ASN A 17 5.15 13.66 -7.60
C ASN A 17 4.91 12.99 -6.25
N VAL A 18 4.82 11.67 -6.22
CA VAL A 18 4.71 10.89 -5.00
C VAL A 18 5.97 10.03 -4.87
N ALA A 19 6.59 10.06 -3.70
CA ALA A 19 7.74 9.22 -3.41
C ALA A 19 7.26 7.95 -2.72
N LEU A 20 7.36 6.83 -3.42
CA LEU A 20 6.99 5.52 -2.90
C LEU A 20 8.24 4.74 -2.53
N ASP A 21 8.14 3.91 -1.51
CA ASP A 21 9.26 3.09 -1.06
C ASP A 21 9.02 1.64 -1.48
N PHE A 22 9.94 1.12 -2.27
CA PHE A 22 9.80 -0.16 -2.95
C PHE A 22 10.86 -1.14 -2.47
N CYS A 23 10.46 -2.40 -2.22
CA CYS A 23 11.41 -3.46 -1.88
C CYS A 23 11.87 -4.19 -3.13
N PRO A 24 13.17 -4.13 -3.48
CA PRO A 24 13.66 -4.86 -4.65
C PRO A 24 13.66 -6.38 -4.46
N GLY A 25 13.63 -6.84 -3.22
CA GLY A 25 13.63 -8.27 -2.91
C GLY A 25 12.28 -8.92 -3.11
N CYS A 26 11.26 -8.46 -2.38
CA CYS A 26 9.94 -9.10 -2.42
C CYS A 26 8.92 -8.35 -3.28
N LYS A 27 9.30 -7.20 -3.84
CA LYS A 27 8.44 -6.39 -4.72
C LYS A 27 7.24 -5.75 -4.01
N GLY A 28 7.29 -5.63 -2.69
CA GLY A 28 6.27 -4.92 -1.94
C GLY A 28 6.49 -3.42 -1.97
N ILE A 29 5.47 -2.65 -1.58
CA ILE A 29 5.48 -1.19 -1.64
C ILE A 29 4.99 -0.62 -0.32
N TRP A 30 5.72 0.37 0.21
CA TRP A 30 5.28 1.13 1.37
C TRP A 30 4.71 2.48 0.92
N PHE A 31 3.51 2.78 1.42
CA PHE A 31 2.85 4.07 1.20
C PHE A 31 2.76 4.79 2.55
N ASP A 32 3.29 6.00 2.63
CA ASP A 32 3.01 6.84 3.79
C ASP A 32 1.53 7.21 3.78
N LYS A 33 1.02 7.67 4.93
CA LYS A 33 -0.39 8.04 5.05
C LYS A 33 -0.83 8.93 3.89
N ASP A 34 -1.98 8.61 3.30
CA ASP A 34 -2.63 9.30 2.19
C ASP A 34 -1.97 9.13 0.81
N GLU A 35 -0.81 8.52 0.72
CA GLU A 35 -0.18 8.27 -0.58
C GLU A 35 -0.93 7.22 -1.40
N MET A 36 -1.41 6.17 -0.74
CA MET A 36 -2.21 5.16 -1.44
C MET A 36 -3.52 5.75 -1.91
N ALA A 37 -4.17 6.59 -1.09
CA ALA A 37 -5.40 7.28 -1.46
C ALA A 37 -5.21 8.09 -2.74
N PHE A 38 -4.07 8.79 -2.85
CA PHE A 38 -3.76 9.54 -4.07
C PHE A 38 -3.66 8.62 -5.28
N VAL A 39 -2.94 7.51 -5.16
CA VAL A 39 -2.72 6.58 -6.28
C VAL A 39 -4.03 5.94 -6.73
N ILE A 40 -4.87 5.51 -5.79
CA ILE A 40 -6.13 4.84 -6.12
C ILE A 40 -7.29 5.81 -6.33
N GLU A 41 -7.03 7.11 -6.22
CA GLU A 41 -7.99 8.19 -6.48
C GLU A 41 -9.22 8.11 -5.58
N LEU A 42 -9.00 7.78 -4.32
CA LEU A 42 -10.01 7.81 -3.29
C LEU A 42 -9.65 8.89 -2.26
N LYS A 43 -10.63 9.24 -1.45
CA LYS A 43 -10.46 10.29 -0.44
C LYS A 43 -9.57 9.82 0.71
N ASN A 44 -9.62 8.53 1.04
CA ASN A 44 -8.85 7.94 2.12
C ASN A 44 -8.17 6.66 1.65
N ASP A 45 -7.11 6.27 2.34
CA ASP A 45 -6.38 5.04 2.03
C ASP A 45 -7.28 3.81 2.15
N LEU A 46 -8.16 3.80 3.15
CA LEU A 46 -9.14 2.74 3.34
C LEU A 46 -10.52 3.31 3.06
N PRO A 47 -11.28 2.71 2.13
CA PRO A 47 -12.59 3.26 1.75
C PRO A 47 -13.65 3.10 2.83
N ASN A 48 -13.46 2.17 3.77
CA ASN A 48 -14.41 1.97 4.86
C ASN A 48 -14.02 2.83 6.05
N PRO A 49 -14.83 3.84 6.44
CA PRO A 49 -14.48 4.71 7.58
C PRO A 49 -14.30 3.95 8.89
N GLN A 50 -14.97 2.82 9.07
CA GLN A 50 -14.84 2.05 10.30
C GLN A 50 -13.49 1.33 10.39
N ALA A 51 -12.87 1.01 9.28
CA ALA A 51 -11.56 0.40 9.28
C ALA A 51 -10.51 1.30 9.90
N GLU A 52 -10.68 2.61 9.80
CA GLU A 52 -9.78 3.58 10.43
C GLU A 52 -9.81 3.52 11.96
N ARG A 53 -10.92 3.06 12.53
CA ARG A 53 -11.13 3.03 13.97
C ARG A 53 -11.01 1.64 14.59
N THR A 54 -11.05 0.60 13.74
CA THR A 54 -11.03 -0.77 14.19
C THR A 54 -9.59 -1.27 14.22
N ALA A 55 -9.15 -1.82 15.33
CA ALA A 55 -7.85 -2.46 15.42
C ALA A 55 -7.83 -3.67 14.49
N GLY A 56 -6.76 -3.79 13.72
CA GLY A 56 -6.55 -4.95 12.88
C GLY A 56 -5.97 -6.11 13.68
N ARG A 57 -5.68 -7.18 12.98
CA ARG A 57 -5.01 -8.32 13.55
C ARG A 57 -3.50 -8.03 13.62
N ALA A 58 -2.91 -8.16 14.81
CA ALA A 58 -1.49 -7.87 15.00
C ALA A 58 -0.63 -8.84 14.20
N THR A 59 0.44 -8.30 13.59
CA THR A 59 1.45 -9.09 12.89
C THR A 59 2.76 -9.00 13.64
N VAL A 60 3.77 -9.75 13.17
CA VAL A 60 5.14 -9.67 13.70
C VAL A 60 6.01 -8.70 12.90
N PHE A 61 5.47 -8.09 11.85
CA PHE A 61 6.24 -7.26 10.92
C PHE A 61 6.30 -5.82 11.39
N PRO A 62 7.51 -5.23 11.51
CA PRO A 62 7.63 -3.86 12.00
C PRO A 62 7.37 -2.84 10.89
N CYS A 63 6.77 -1.71 11.27
CA CYS A 63 6.62 -0.58 10.39
C CYS A 63 8.00 -0.06 9.94
N PRO A 64 8.23 0.21 8.65
CA PRO A 64 9.51 0.73 8.20
C PRO A 64 9.88 2.10 8.81
N ARG A 65 8.87 2.88 9.21
CA ARG A 65 9.10 4.22 9.74
C ARG A 65 9.15 4.29 11.26
N CYS A 66 8.26 3.57 11.95
CA CYS A 66 8.13 3.73 13.41
C CYS A 66 8.49 2.49 14.21
N ASP A 67 8.83 1.40 13.57
CA ASP A 67 9.14 0.13 14.25
C ASP A 67 7.97 -0.49 14.99
N THR A 68 6.80 0.14 14.99
CA THR A 68 5.58 -0.42 15.56
C THR A 68 5.14 -1.61 14.72
N LYS A 69 4.64 -2.66 15.35
CA LYS A 69 4.14 -3.82 14.60
C LYS A 69 2.95 -3.43 13.74
N LEU A 70 2.97 -3.87 12.48
CA LEU A 70 1.88 -3.63 11.55
C LEU A 70 0.65 -4.43 11.95
N GLU A 71 -0.52 -3.92 11.60
CA GLU A 71 -1.80 -4.60 11.75
C GLU A 71 -2.32 -5.00 10.37
N GLU A 72 -2.91 -6.18 10.28
CA GLU A 72 -3.52 -6.69 9.07
C GLU A 72 -5.01 -6.33 9.08
N LEU A 73 -5.46 -5.65 8.04
CA LEU A 73 -6.84 -5.17 7.90
C LEU A 73 -7.39 -5.55 6.55
N LYS A 74 -8.71 -5.76 6.47
CA LYS A 74 -9.37 -5.86 5.17
C LYS A 74 -9.45 -4.49 4.53
N PHE A 75 -9.09 -4.41 3.24
CA PHE A 75 -9.23 -3.18 2.48
C PHE A 75 -10.70 -2.75 2.38
N VAL A 76 -11.59 -3.71 2.12
CA VAL A 76 -13.05 -3.52 2.18
C VAL A 76 -13.68 -4.74 2.86
N PRO A 77 -14.83 -4.58 3.54
CA PRO A 77 -15.40 -5.65 4.35
C PRO A 77 -15.76 -6.93 3.60
N LEU A 78 -16.21 -6.81 2.35
CA LEU A 78 -16.73 -7.94 1.59
C LEU A 78 -15.70 -8.62 0.69
N GLN A 79 -14.46 -8.15 0.70
CA GLN A 79 -13.38 -8.73 -0.09
C GLN A 79 -12.34 -9.32 0.85
N ASP A 80 -11.64 -10.37 0.38
CA ASP A 80 -10.63 -11.03 1.19
C ASP A 80 -9.24 -10.40 1.05
N LEU A 81 -9.15 -9.22 0.48
CA LEU A 81 -7.88 -8.52 0.33
C LEU A 81 -7.48 -7.89 1.66
N LEU A 82 -6.35 -8.33 2.18
CA LEU A 82 -5.79 -7.80 3.42
C LEU A 82 -4.63 -6.87 3.09
N VAL A 83 -4.54 -5.77 3.84
CA VAL A 83 -3.40 -4.85 3.75
C VAL A 83 -2.80 -4.70 5.14
N ASP A 84 -1.52 -4.32 5.18
CA ASP A 84 -0.83 -4.11 6.45
C ASP A 84 -0.73 -2.62 6.72
N ARG A 85 -1.23 -2.18 7.87
CA ARG A 85 -1.23 -0.77 8.26
C ARG A 85 -0.49 -0.58 9.58
N CYS A 86 0.27 0.51 9.67
CA CYS A 86 0.86 0.90 10.95
C CYS A 86 -0.20 1.60 11.80
N PRO A 87 -0.50 1.12 13.01
CA PRO A 87 -1.47 1.78 13.88
C PRO A 87 -0.98 3.12 14.41
N SER A 88 0.32 3.40 14.31
CA SER A 88 0.92 4.64 14.80
C SER A 88 0.96 5.73 13.72
N CYS A 89 1.63 5.47 12.60
CA CYS A 89 1.79 6.49 11.55
C CYS A 89 0.76 6.37 10.42
N HIS A 90 -0.05 5.31 10.41
CA HIS A 90 -1.10 5.06 9.42
C HIS A 90 -0.60 4.84 8.00
N GLY A 91 0.69 4.53 7.83
CA GLY A 91 1.21 4.10 6.54
C GLY A 91 0.73 2.69 6.22
N ILE A 92 0.78 2.33 4.94
CA ILE A 92 0.28 1.04 4.46
C ILE A 92 1.33 0.32 3.65
N TRP A 93 1.49 -0.96 3.91
CA TRP A 93 2.33 -1.87 3.15
C TRP A 93 1.47 -2.76 2.26
N LEU A 94 1.80 -2.81 0.97
CA LEU A 94 1.18 -3.73 0.03
C LEU A 94 2.22 -4.74 -0.44
N ASP A 95 1.88 -6.02 -0.34
CA ASP A 95 2.71 -7.08 -0.90
C ASP A 95 2.62 -7.07 -2.43
N ASN A 96 3.54 -7.78 -3.07
CA ASN A 96 3.59 -7.87 -4.53
C ASN A 96 2.22 -8.28 -5.10
N GLY A 97 1.74 -7.50 -6.05
CA GLY A 97 0.47 -7.75 -6.73
C GLY A 97 -0.75 -7.14 -6.07
N GLU A 98 -0.63 -6.66 -4.83
CA GLU A 98 -1.80 -6.11 -4.12
C GLU A 98 -2.22 -4.74 -4.63
N LEU A 99 -1.30 -3.95 -5.18
CA LEU A 99 -1.67 -2.63 -5.71
C LEU A 99 -2.72 -2.74 -6.81
N GLN A 100 -2.57 -3.71 -7.71
CA GLN A 100 -3.55 -3.91 -8.78
C GLN A 100 -4.89 -4.36 -8.23
N LYS A 101 -4.89 -5.22 -7.22
CA LYS A 101 -6.12 -5.67 -6.57
C LYS A 101 -6.83 -4.52 -5.87
N VAL A 102 -6.07 -3.72 -5.12
CA VAL A 102 -6.62 -2.52 -4.47
C VAL A 102 -7.21 -1.58 -5.50
N GLY A 103 -6.49 -1.35 -6.60
CA GLY A 103 -6.98 -0.47 -7.67
C GLY A 103 -8.26 -0.97 -8.32
N THR A 104 -8.39 -2.27 -8.52
CA THR A 104 -9.60 -2.86 -9.09
C THR A 104 -10.79 -2.66 -8.16
N ILE A 105 -10.62 -2.87 -6.86
CA ILE A 105 -11.68 -2.66 -5.89
C ILE A 105 -12.03 -1.18 -5.81
N ALA A 106 -11.03 -0.30 -5.76
CA ALA A 106 -11.24 1.14 -5.67
C ALA A 106 -12.01 1.68 -6.88
N ALA A 107 -11.82 1.11 -8.05
CA ALA A 107 -12.54 1.50 -9.27
C ALA A 107 -14.06 1.26 -9.15
N GLY A 108 -14.49 0.39 -8.23
CA GLY A 108 -15.90 0.19 -7.94
C GLY A 108 -16.54 1.35 -7.21
N PHE A 109 -15.73 2.21 -6.57
CA PHE A 109 -16.23 3.37 -5.85
C PHE A 109 -16.23 4.65 -6.69
N LYS A 110 -15.44 4.68 -7.76
CA LYS A 110 -15.43 5.78 -8.72
C LYS A 110 -14.94 5.26 -10.07
N ALA A 111 -15.41 5.89 -11.14
CA ALA A 111 -15.27 5.33 -12.47
C ALA A 111 -13.83 5.23 -13.00
N PRO A 112 -13.01 6.30 -13.10
CA PRO A 112 -11.71 6.15 -13.74
C PRO A 112 -10.67 5.58 -12.79
N LYS A 113 -9.84 4.69 -13.31
CA LYS A 113 -8.72 4.11 -12.58
C LYS A 113 -7.40 4.30 -13.32
N SER A 114 -7.36 5.32 -14.18
CA SER A 114 -6.22 5.58 -15.02
C SER A 114 -4.94 5.84 -14.24
N ARG A 115 -5.05 6.51 -13.08
CA ARG A 115 -3.88 6.79 -12.25
C ARG A 115 -3.25 5.52 -11.71
N VAL A 116 -4.06 4.58 -11.22
CA VAL A 116 -3.53 3.29 -10.72
C VAL A 116 -2.78 2.57 -11.83
N VAL A 117 -3.37 2.51 -13.02
CA VAL A 117 -2.74 1.85 -14.16
C VAL A 117 -1.42 2.51 -14.51
N ARG A 118 -1.41 3.85 -14.60
CA ARG A 118 -0.17 4.59 -14.91
C ARG A 118 0.91 4.35 -13.87
N VAL A 119 0.56 4.46 -12.60
CA VAL A 119 1.52 4.30 -11.50
C VAL A 119 2.08 2.88 -11.47
N ALA A 120 1.21 1.88 -11.58
CA ALA A 120 1.64 0.49 -11.59
C ALA A 120 2.60 0.21 -12.75
N LEU A 121 2.29 0.74 -13.93
CA LEU A 121 3.16 0.57 -15.10
C LEU A 121 4.51 1.26 -14.90
N GLN A 122 4.51 2.48 -14.36
CA GLN A 122 5.76 3.20 -14.10
C GLN A 122 6.63 2.50 -13.08
N ILE A 123 6.02 1.95 -12.03
CA ILE A 123 6.75 1.16 -11.03
C ILE A 123 7.39 -0.04 -11.69
N LYS A 124 6.64 -0.75 -12.52
CA LYS A 124 7.14 -1.92 -13.25
C LYS A 124 8.34 -1.57 -14.12
N LEU A 125 8.25 -0.46 -14.87
CA LEU A 125 9.32 -0.03 -15.76
C LEU A 125 10.55 0.42 -15.00
N LYS A 126 10.38 1.22 -13.94
CA LYS A 126 11.49 1.79 -13.18
C LYS A 126 12.18 0.78 -12.28
N ALA A 127 11.41 -0.14 -11.70
CA ALA A 127 11.94 -1.10 -10.75
C ALA A 127 12.42 -2.40 -11.40
N GLY A 128 12.15 -2.59 -12.68
CA GLY A 128 12.46 -3.84 -13.37
C GLY A 128 11.67 -5.03 -12.84
N GLY A 129 10.61 -4.77 -12.11
CA GLY A 129 9.74 -5.77 -11.55
C GLY A 129 8.37 -5.76 -12.19
N PHE A 130 7.40 -6.43 -11.52
CA PHE A 130 6.03 -6.45 -11.96
C PHE A 130 5.10 -6.65 -10.77
N PHE A 131 3.88 -6.23 -10.94
CA PHE A 131 2.88 -6.28 -9.89
C PHE A 131 1.60 -6.89 -10.37
#